data_14c865c3f3f29f82b1c50110c26ef648
#
_entry.id   14c865c3f3f29f82b1c50110c26ef648
#
_cell.length_a   1.000
_cell.length_b   1.000
_cell.length_c   1.000
_cell.angle_alpha   90.00
_cell.angle_beta   90.00
_cell.angle_gamma   90.00
#
_symmetry.space_group_name_H-M   'P 1'
#
loop_
_entity.id
_entity.type
_entity.pdbx_description
1 polymer ?
#
loop_
_entity_poly.entity_id
_entity_poly.type
_entity_poly.pdbx_seq_one_letter_code
_entity_poly.pdbx_strand_id
1 'polypeptide(L)'
;MTVLNQKEPGTQWLCFVLGVCATTLPTPTYTENPPVLKTVYQWNQLEFDYQSSNERQRDIDSGAFEVGNIAPIDVDVYYSPRNTENQVFITIPRFKEGIPATLGTVTNKVLNGNPIIRPYPDWRWHRNSNECHRDRIVSVFRVKIDECGRMWVLDTGKIGDNIVCKPQVLAFDLTTNQVLHRHEFPDDVVTQQYVLVTPEVDVRDPTTGCKNTFVYVADVLGFALLIYDVANDRSWRIQDKTFYPYPNYGTFTIAGESFDLMDGLLGMTLSPYIPGQDRILFYHAMASPTENWVYTSHLRNHTLISNSGGSVPQIFNVYRNTRNTQAAAEAMDKDGIMIFGLLGTLELACWNARTEYGPKNFDIIADDPVRLQFPSGIKIVRNQKGQQELWALTSRFQKLATGTLSPNEPNFRILAGKLEDLLYNSKCRSKRGQNNNNIGGGYGYLRGNAG
;
A
#
# COMPACT_ATOMS: atom_id res chain seq x y z
N MET A 1 33.81 -52.23 31.35
CA MET A 1 33.50 -51.36 30.21
C MET A 1 33.33 -49.96 30.73
N THR A 2 34.33 -49.17 30.51
CA THR A 2 34.48 -47.80 31.08
C THR A 2 33.80 -46.82 30.12
N VAL A 3 32.75 -46.12 30.57
CA VAL A 3 32.13 -45.03 29.82
C VAL A 3 32.63 -43.70 30.42
N LEU A 4 33.35 -42.95 29.63
CA LEU A 4 33.87 -41.62 29.91
C LEU A 4 32.72 -40.59 30.01
N ASN A 5 32.58 -39.93 31.15
CA ASN A 5 31.70 -38.78 31.37
C ASN A 5 32.41 -37.53 30.84
N GLN A 6 31.88 -36.93 29.79
CA GLN A 6 32.19 -35.55 29.45
C GLN A 6 31.23 -34.63 30.22
N LYS A 7 31.81 -33.78 31.06
CA LYS A 7 31.12 -32.70 31.78
C LYS A 7 30.95 -31.50 30.83
N GLU A 8 29.74 -31.12 30.55
CA GLU A 8 29.43 -29.77 30.03
C GLU A 8 29.32 -28.75 31.18
N PRO A 9 29.84 -27.54 31.03
CA PRO A 9 29.80 -26.53 32.11
C PRO A 9 28.42 -25.82 32.08
N GLY A 10 27.67 -25.92 33.17
CA GLY A 10 26.51 -25.08 33.40
C GLY A 10 25.29 -25.70 34.06
N THR A 11 25.38 -26.93 34.55
CA THR A 11 24.24 -27.57 35.23
C THR A 11 24.39 -27.48 36.74
N GLN A 12 23.56 -26.75 37.44
CA GLN A 12 23.43 -26.79 38.89
C GLN A 12 22.43 -27.86 39.30
N TRP A 13 22.85 -28.75 40.22
CA TRP A 13 22.03 -29.82 40.81
C TRP A 13 21.50 -29.40 42.16
N LEU A 14 20.19 -29.41 42.36
CA LEU A 14 19.56 -29.31 43.68
C LEU A 14 18.99 -30.71 44.04
N CYS A 15 19.54 -31.32 45.08
CA CYS A 15 19.03 -32.60 45.61
C CYS A 15 18.13 -32.35 46.84
N PHE A 16 16.87 -32.81 46.76
CA PHE A 16 15.95 -32.83 47.91
C PHE A 16 15.92 -34.21 48.57
N VAL A 17 15.58 -34.23 49.88
CA VAL A 17 15.66 -35.36 50.82
C VAL A 17 14.81 -36.61 50.45
N LEU A 18 14.24 -36.67 49.27
CA LEU A 18 13.47 -37.85 48.78
C LEU A 18 14.05 -38.50 47.50
N GLY A 19 15.32 -38.31 47.19
CA GLY A 19 16.04 -39.06 46.18
C GLY A 19 15.61 -38.84 44.73
N VAL A 20 14.90 -37.75 44.41
CA VAL A 20 14.59 -37.37 43.02
C VAL A 20 15.38 -36.15 42.64
N CYS A 21 16.42 -36.31 41.79
CA CYS A 21 17.16 -35.20 41.19
C CYS A 21 16.39 -34.65 40.02
N ALA A 22 15.85 -33.43 40.14
CA ALA A 22 15.28 -32.69 39.03
C ALA A 22 16.33 -31.73 38.46
N THR A 23 16.64 -31.86 37.19
CA THR A 23 17.45 -30.89 36.44
C THR A 23 16.55 -29.75 35.95
N THR A 24 16.69 -28.56 36.52
CA THR A 24 16.09 -27.35 35.94
C THR A 24 17.04 -26.84 34.87
N LEU A 25 16.67 -27.03 33.61
CA LEU A 25 17.29 -26.33 32.48
C LEU A 25 16.98 -24.83 32.62
N PRO A 26 17.95 -23.94 32.46
CA PRO A 26 17.65 -22.52 32.39
C PRO A 26 16.70 -22.29 31.16
N THR A 27 15.51 -21.77 31.42
CA THR A 27 14.66 -21.26 30.36
C THR A 27 15.43 -20.17 29.62
N PRO A 28 15.60 -20.26 28.29
CA PRO A 28 16.21 -19.16 27.56
C PRO A 28 15.32 -17.93 27.75
N THR A 29 15.85 -16.92 28.42
CA THR A 29 15.27 -15.58 28.44
C THR A 29 15.51 -14.99 27.05
N TYR A 30 14.58 -15.21 26.11
CA TYR A 30 14.49 -14.40 24.92
C TYR A 30 14.15 -12.99 25.38
N THR A 31 15.13 -12.11 25.40
CA THR A 31 14.88 -10.67 25.36
C THR A 31 14.40 -10.39 23.91
N GLU A 32 13.11 -10.52 23.67
CA GLU A 32 12.54 -10.02 22.44
C GLU A 32 12.83 -8.52 22.39
N ASN A 33 13.69 -8.12 21.49
CA ASN A 33 13.78 -6.71 21.12
C ASN A 33 12.36 -6.31 20.66
N PRO A 34 11.81 -5.19 21.17
CA PRO A 34 10.48 -4.78 20.76
C PRO A 34 10.43 -4.68 19.22
N PRO A 35 9.38 -5.19 18.60
CA PRO A 35 9.28 -5.22 17.13
C PRO A 35 9.47 -3.80 16.58
N VAL A 36 10.37 -3.65 15.60
CA VAL A 36 10.67 -2.37 14.95
C VAL A 36 9.41 -1.81 14.31
N LEU A 37 8.54 -2.69 13.78
CA LEU A 37 7.24 -2.36 13.22
C LEU A 37 6.16 -2.49 14.32
N LYS A 38 5.62 -1.36 14.77
CA LYS A 38 4.65 -1.29 15.87
C LYS A 38 3.22 -1.23 15.35
N THR A 39 2.28 -1.88 16.03
CA THR A 39 0.86 -1.69 15.81
C THR A 39 0.45 -0.32 16.36
N VAL A 40 0.06 0.60 15.48
CA VAL A 40 -0.43 1.94 15.84
C VAL A 40 -1.93 1.92 16.08
N TYR A 41 -2.66 1.24 15.20
CA TYR A 41 -4.11 1.05 15.30
C TYR A 41 -4.48 -0.39 14.97
N GLN A 42 -5.56 -0.86 15.60
CA GLN A 42 -6.08 -2.20 15.41
C GLN A 42 -7.60 -2.20 15.55
N TRP A 43 -8.27 -2.97 14.69
CA TRP A 43 -9.71 -3.13 14.70
C TRP A 43 -10.12 -4.59 14.57
N ASN A 44 -11.11 -4.98 15.34
CA ASN A 44 -11.91 -6.16 15.04
C ASN A 44 -12.94 -5.81 13.95
N GLN A 45 -13.62 -4.68 14.13
CA GLN A 45 -14.59 -4.09 13.22
C GLN A 45 -14.44 -2.57 13.24
N LEU A 46 -14.68 -1.91 12.09
CA LEU A 46 -14.59 -0.45 12.01
C LEU A 46 -15.91 0.21 12.47
N GLU A 47 -15.74 1.37 13.08
CA GLU A 47 -16.83 2.26 13.53
C GLU A 47 -16.59 3.68 13.04
N PHE A 48 -17.70 4.42 12.87
CA PHE A 48 -17.65 5.80 12.37
C PHE A 48 -18.07 6.83 13.41
N ASP A 49 -17.53 8.05 13.30
CA ASP A 49 -17.83 9.19 14.18
C ASP A 49 -19.18 9.81 13.82
N TYR A 50 -20.26 9.13 14.17
CA TYR A 50 -21.62 9.64 14.02
C TYR A 50 -21.90 10.79 14.99
N GLN A 51 -22.78 11.72 14.60
CA GLN A 51 -23.19 12.83 15.48
C GLN A 51 -24.00 12.35 16.69
N SER A 52 -24.70 11.22 16.55
CA SER A 52 -25.46 10.61 17.65
C SER A 52 -25.61 9.10 17.46
N SER A 53 -25.86 8.38 18.56
CA SER A 53 -26.21 6.95 18.53
C SER A 53 -27.49 6.67 17.73
N ASN A 54 -28.44 7.61 17.75
CA ASN A 54 -29.68 7.49 16.98
C ASN A 54 -29.44 7.58 15.47
N GLU A 55 -28.48 8.39 15.02
CA GLU A 55 -28.11 8.45 13.61
C GLU A 55 -27.43 7.15 13.17
N ARG A 56 -26.49 6.65 13.98
CA ARG A 56 -25.85 5.35 13.74
C ARG A 56 -26.88 4.22 13.65
N GLN A 57 -27.85 4.20 14.58
CA GLN A 57 -28.89 3.16 14.59
C GLN A 57 -29.78 3.22 13.36
N ARG A 58 -30.18 4.42 12.91
CA ARG A 58 -30.94 4.58 11.66
C ARG A 58 -30.17 4.04 10.44
N ASP A 59 -28.86 4.27 10.35
CA ASP A 59 -28.05 3.75 9.26
C ASP A 59 -27.97 2.22 9.31
N ILE A 60 -27.91 1.62 10.49
CA ILE A 60 -27.99 0.15 10.66
C ILE A 60 -29.37 -0.38 10.24
N ASP A 61 -30.43 0.22 10.76
CA ASP A 61 -31.82 -0.21 10.50
C ASP A 61 -32.19 -0.10 9.01
N SER A 62 -31.59 0.85 8.29
CA SER A 62 -31.80 1.05 6.85
C SER A 62 -30.86 0.24 5.96
N GLY A 63 -29.87 -0.48 6.51
CA GLY A 63 -28.82 -1.16 5.75
C GLY A 63 -27.75 -0.23 5.18
N ALA A 64 -27.76 1.06 5.51
CA ALA A 64 -26.72 2.00 5.12
C ALA A 64 -25.40 1.76 5.88
N PHE A 65 -25.46 1.07 7.01
CA PHE A 65 -24.32 0.62 7.78
C PHE A 65 -24.41 -0.87 8.13
N GLU A 66 -23.69 -1.69 7.34
CA GLU A 66 -23.51 -3.13 7.56
C GLU A 66 -22.10 -3.37 8.08
N VAL A 67 -21.96 -3.53 9.40
CA VAL A 67 -20.64 -3.58 10.08
C VAL A 67 -19.73 -4.69 9.51
N GLY A 68 -20.30 -5.82 9.11
CA GLY A 68 -19.56 -6.94 8.52
C GLY A 68 -19.02 -6.71 7.10
N ASN A 69 -19.48 -5.66 6.42
CA ASN A 69 -19.06 -5.33 5.05
C ASN A 69 -17.86 -4.38 5.00
N ILE A 70 -17.45 -3.84 6.15
CA ILE A 70 -16.42 -2.79 6.21
C ILE A 70 -15.02 -3.41 6.17
N ALA A 71 -14.26 -3.08 5.13
CA ALA A 71 -12.88 -3.54 4.97
C ALA A 71 -11.97 -2.39 4.47
N PRO A 72 -11.07 -1.87 5.30
CA PRO A 72 -10.09 -0.88 4.87
C PRO A 72 -8.99 -1.54 4.05
N ILE A 73 -8.46 -0.84 3.03
CA ILE A 73 -7.41 -1.37 2.16
C ILE A 73 -6.18 -0.49 2.01
N ASP A 74 -6.24 0.80 2.32
CA ASP A 74 -5.08 1.69 2.19
C ASP A 74 -4.95 2.62 3.39
N VAL A 75 -3.73 3.09 3.63
CA VAL A 75 -3.37 4.09 4.64
C VAL A 75 -2.44 5.11 4.02
N ASP A 76 -2.64 6.39 4.33
CA ASP A 76 -1.64 7.43 4.09
C ASP A 76 -1.63 8.41 5.26
N VAL A 77 -0.51 9.13 5.45
CA VAL A 77 -0.31 9.95 6.64
C VAL A 77 0.18 11.33 6.28
N TYR A 78 -0.52 12.32 6.78
CA TYR A 78 -0.14 13.72 6.65
C TYR A 78 0.41 14.28 7.95
N TYR A 79 1.65 14.72 7.92
CA TYR A 79 2.29 15.48 8.98
C TYR A 79 2.15 16.98 8.69
N SER A 80 1.14 17.60 9.31
CA SER A 80 0.89 19.02 9.13
C SER A 80 2.10 19.86 9.61
N PRO A 81 2.57 20.81 8.81
CA PRO A 81 3.61 21.74 9.28
C PRO A 81 3.17 22.62 10.45
N ARG A 82 1.88 22.78 10.67
CA ARG A 82 1.27 23.68 11.66
C ARG A 82 0.77 22.99 12.91
N ASN A 83 0.54 21.68 12.87
CA ASN A 83 0.01 20.88 13.97
C ASN A 83 1.05 19.88 14.48
N THR A 84 1.02 19.59 15.78
CA THR A 84 1.84 18.53 16.38
C THR A 84 1.30 17.13 16.12
N GLU A 85 0.02 17.01 15.73
CA GLU A 85 -0.65 15.75 15.46
C GLU A 85 -0.63 15.43 13.97
N ASN A 86 -0.36 14.18 13.63
CA ASN A 86 -0.50 13.67 12.29
C ASN A 86 -1.97 13.30 12.01
N GLN A 87 -2.35 13.34 10.74
CA GLN A 87 -3.62 12.82 10.27
C GLN A 87 -3.38 11.48 9.56
N VAL A 88 -3.98 10.43 10.06
CA VAL A 88 -3.91 9.09 9.47
C VAL A 88 -5.20 8.84 8.69
N PHE A 89 -5.07 8.78 7.37
CA PHE A 89 -6.18 8.51 6.46
C PHE A 89 -6.27 7.02 6.19
N ILE A 90 -7.50 6.52 6.08
CA ILE A 90 -7.79 5.16 5.61
C ILE A 90 -8.86 5.19 4.53
N THR A 91 -8.78 4.26 3.60
CA THR A 91 -9.78 4.04 2.57
C THR A 91 -10.57 2.77 2.82
N ILE A 92 -11.84 2.81 2.48
CA ILE A 92 -12.81 1.74 2.72
C ILE A 92 -13.65 1.61 1.46
N PRO A 93 -13.21 0.87 0.44
CA PRO A 93 -13.94 0.75 -0.81
C PRO A 93 -15.33 0.15 -0.60
N ARG A 94 -16.30 0.63 -1.36
CA ARG A 94 -17.65 0.07 -1.39
C ARG A 94 -17.68 -1.19 -2.25
N PHE A 95 -17.01 -2.26 -1.77
CA PHE A 95 -17.13 -3.59 -2.39
C PHE A 95 -18.56 -4.11 -2.39
N LYS A 96 -19.36 -3.63 -1.45
CA LYS A 96 -20.78 -3.95 -1.26
C LYS A 96 -21.53 -2.73 -0.77
N GLU A 97 -22.85 -2.81 -0.74
CA GLU A 97 -23.73 -1.90 -0.02
C GLU A 97 -23.42 -1.89 1.49
N GLY A 98 -23.92 -0.90 2.22
CA GLY A 98 -23.77 -0.84 3.68
C GLY A 98 -22.44 -0.29 4.18
N ILE A 99 -21.72 0.48 3.37
CA ILE A 99 -20.48 1.16 3.75
C ILE A 99 -20.75 2.68 3.84
N PRO A 100 -20.88 3.25 5.05
CA PRO A 100 -21.34 4.62 5.24
C PRO A 100 -20.39 5.68 4.67
N ALA A 101 -19.08 5.45 4.83
CA ALA A 101 -18.04 6.34 4.32
C ALA A 101 -16.88 5.53 3.74
N THR A 102 -16.35 6.00 2.61
CA THR A 102 -15.29 5.32 1.85
C THR A 102 -13.89 5.88 2.08
N LEU A 103 -13.78 7.04 2.73
CA LEU A 103 -12.54 7.71 3.09
C LEU A 103 -12.72 8.38 4.45
N GLY A 104 -11.76 8.24 5.34
CA GLY A 104 -11.82 8.87 6.65
C GLY A 104 -10.46 8.99 7.34
N THR A 105 -10.45 9.67 8.47
CA THR A 105 -9.30 9.81 9.36
C THR A 105 -9.52 9.01 10.63
N VAL A 106 -8.47 8.37 11.13
CA VAL A 106 -8.50 7.69 12.42
C VAL A 106 -8.52 8.76 13.54
N THR A 107 -9.44 8.62 14.48
CA THR A 107 -9.57 9.55 15.62
C THR A 107 -8.96 8.97 16.89
N ASN A 108 -8.83 9.80 17.94
CA ASN A 108 -8.45 9.37 19.28
C ASN A 108 -9.63 8.78 20.08
N LYS A 109 -10.85 8.78 19.51
CA LYS A 109 -12.02 8.16 20.12
C LYS A 109 -12.00 6.65 19.91
N VAL A 110 -12.52 5.91 20.87
CA VAL A 110 -12.58 4.44 20.85
C VAL A 110 -13.98 3.98 21.22
N LEU A 111 -14.51 2.99 20.50
CA LEU A 111 -15.74 2.29 20.83
C LEU A 111 -15.48 0.77 20.83
N ASN A 112 -15.80 0.10 21.92
CA ASN A 112 -15.58 -1.35 22.10
C ASN A 112 -14.14 -1.80 21.76
N GLY A 113 -13.15 -0.99 22.15
CA GLY A 113 -11.73 -1.25 21.86
C GLY A 113 -11.27 -0.91 20.44
N ASN A 114 -12.14 -0.43 19.56
CA ASN A 114 -11.82 -0.07 18.19
C ASN A 114 -11.72 1.45 18.02
N PRO A 115 -10.65 1.99 17.41
CA PRO A 115 -10.57 3.39 17.05
C PRO A 115 -11.69 3.80 16.10
N ILE A 116 -12.28 4.99 16.31
CA ILE A 116 -13.39 5.50 15.49
C ILE A 116 -12.85 6.26 14.28
N ILE A 117 -13.51 6.09 13.14
CA ILE A 117 -13.17 6.74 11.88
C ILE A 117 -14.07 7.95 11.68
N ARG A 118 -13.47 9.11 11.44
CA ARG A 118 -14.19 10.31 11.02
C ARG A 118 -14.17 10.42 9.51
N PRO A 119 -15.33 10.45 8.84
CA PRO A 119 -15.41 10.66 7.39
C PRO A 119 -14.68 11.92 6.93
N TYR A 120 -13.90 11.83 5.86
CA TYR A 120 -13.14 12.94 5.30
C TYR A 120 -13.63 13.29 3.88
N PRO A 121 -13.78 14.59 3.55
CA PRO A 121 -13.63 15.77 4.43
C PRO A 121 -14.69 15.87 5.51
N ASP A 122 -15.90 15.41 5.27
CA ASP A 122 -17.02 15.33 6.20
C ASP A 122 -18.10 14.36 5.69
N TRP A 123 -19.16 14.13 6.47
CA TRP A 123 -20.26 13.23 6.15
C TRP A 123 -20.99 13.57 4.84
N ARG A 124 -21.07 14.84 4.43
CA ARG A 124 -21.79 15.26 3.21
C ARG A 124 -21.20 14.62 1.95
N TRP A 125 -19.90 14.37 1.94
CA TRP A 125 -19.20 13.74 0.84
C TRP A 125 -19.54 12.25 0.64
N HIS A 126 -20.13 11.61 1.64
CA HIS A 126 -20.36 10.17 1.66
C HIS A 126 -21.84 9.76 1.67
N ARG A 127 -22.74 10.70 2.06
CA ARG A 127 -24.17 10.46 2.09
C ARG A 127 -24.77 10.38 0.69
N ASN A 128 -25.85 9.60 0.50
CA ASN A 128 -26.54 9.38 -0.78
C ASN A 128 -25.53 8.98 -1.90
N SER A 129 -24.69 8.00 -1.60
CA SER A 129 -23.65 7.53 -2.52
C SER A 129 -24.19 6.94 -3.83
N ASN A 130 -25.51 6.70 -3.90
CA ASN A 130 -26.21 6.22 -5.11
C ASN A 130 -26.55 7.35 -6.10
N GLU A 131 -26.23 8.61 -5.75
CA GLU A 131 -26.50 9.78 -6.59
C GLU A 131 -25.16 10.43 -7.00
N CYS A 132 -25.03 10.72 -8.30
CA CYS A 132 -23.90 11.48 -8.83
C CYS A 132 -24.05 12.96 -8.49
N HIS A 133 -23.19 13.45 -7.62
CA HIS A 133 -23.15 14.85 -7.25
C HIS A 133 -21.69 15.33 -7.12
N ARG A 134 -21.46 16.59 -7.52
CA ARG A 134 -20.09 17.15 -7.54
C ARG A 134 -19.36 17.07 -6.20
N ASP A 135 -20.08 17.22 -5.07
CA ASP A 135 -19.50 17.20 -3.72
C ASP A 135 -19.66 15.82 -3.07
N ARG A 136 -19.49 14.75 -3.83
CA ARG A 136 -19.61 13.36 -3.38
C ARG A 136 -18.47 12.49 -3.88
N ILE A 137 -18.21 11.47 -3.10
CA ILE A 137 -17.29 10.37 -3.37
C ILE A 137 -18.06 9.07 -3.24
N VAL A 138 -18.02 8.23 -4.28
CA VAL A 138 -18.72 6.95 -4.29
C VAL A 138 -17.89 5.86 -3.65
N SER A 139 -16.69 5.56 -4.15
CA SER A 139 -15.88 4.45 -3.64
C SER A 139 -14.39 4.69 -3.89
N VAL A 140 -13.65 4.86 -2.80
CA VAL A 140 -12.20 5.13 -2.81
C VAL A 140 -11.45 3.85 -2.48
N PHE A 141 -10.56 3.41 -3.40
CA PHE A 141 -9.68 2.27 -3.16
C PHE A 141 -8.38 2.72 -2.50
N ARG A 142 -7.63 3.63 -3.13
CA ARG A 142 -6.39 4.14 -2.55
C ARG A 142 -6.26 5.65 -2.73
N VAL A 143 -5.41 6.21 -1.88
CA VAL A 143 -5.06 7.64 -1.92
C VAL A 143 -3.54 7.79 -1.99
N LYS A 144 -3.10 8.99 -2.41
CA LYS A 144 -1.68 9.37 -2.38
C LYS A 144 -1.55 10.80 -1.91
N ILE A 145 -0.79 11.02 -0.85
CA ILE A 145 -0.38 12.36 -0.41
C ILE A 145 0.94 12.69 -1.10
N ASP A 146 0.97 13.84 -1.75
CA ASP A 146 2.16 14.31 -2.45
C ASP A 146 2.98 15.30 -1.59
N GLU A 147 4.18 15.61 -2.06
CA GLU A 147 5.12 16.52 -1.41
C GLU A 147 4.63 17.97 -1.32
N CYS A 148 3.52 18.30 -1.98
CA CYS A 148 2.90 19.62 -1.99
C CYS A 148 1.73 19.74 -0.99
N GLY A 149 1.52 18.71 -0.16
CA GLY A 149 0.44 18.67 0.82
C GLY A 149 -0.94 18.48 0.20
N ARG A 150 -1.03 17.90 -1.01
CA ARG A 150 -2.28 17.53 -1.65
C ARG A 150 -2.53 16.03 -1.47
N MET A 151 -3.76 15.66 -1.11
CA MET A 151 -4.18 14.27 -1.12
C MET A 151 -4.95 13.98 -2.40
N TRP A 152 -4.41 13.08 -3.21
CA TRP A 152 -5.04 12.57 -4.42
C TRP A 152 -5.92 11.39 -4.08
N VAL A 153 -7.19 11.51 -4.41
CA VAL A 153 -8.25 10.54 -4.10
C VAL A 153 -8.77 9.96 -5.38
N LEU A 154 -8.68 8.66 -5.51
CA LEU A 154 -9.18 7.94 -6.67
C LEU A 154 -10.55 7.33 -6.36
N ASP A 155 -11.59 7.91 -6.93
CA ASP A 155 -12.97 7.46 -6.77
C ASP A 155 -13.40 6.64 -7.99
N THR A 156 -13.69 5.36 -7.79
CA THR A 156 -14.09 4.47 -8.89
C THR A 156 -15.50 4.72 -9.41
N GLY A 157 -16.33 5.45 -8.67
CA GLY A 157 -17.74 5.66 -9.05
C GLY A 157 -18.62 4.41 -8.97
N LYS A 158 -18.15 3.31 -8.32
CA LYS A 158 -18.87 2.03 -8.23
C LYS A 158 -19.26 1.66 -6.82
N ILE A 159 -20.38 0.94 -6.67
CA ILE A 159 -20.74 0.19 -5.46
C ILE A 159 -20.88 -1.27 -5.88
N GLY A 160 -20.01 -2.13 -5.39
CA GLY A 160 -19.83 -3.47 -5.96
C GLY A 160 -19.51 -3.38 -7.45
N ASP A 161 -20.27 -4.09 -8.27
CA ASP A 161 -20.14 -4.06 -9.74
C ASP A 161 -20.98 -2.97 -10.41
N ASN A 162 -21.86 -2.29 -9.65
CA ASN A 162 -22.76 -1.28 -10.17
C ASN A 162 -22.04 0.05 -10.38
N ILE A 163 -22.02 0.56 -11.62
CA ILE A 163 -21.54 1.90 -11.94
C ILE A 163 -22.62 2.91 -11.54
N VAL A 164 -22.29 3.74 -10.54
CA VAL A 164 -23.16 4.82 -10.07
C VAL A 164 -22.77 6.14 -10.72
N CYS A 165 -21.48 6.45 -10.78
CA CYS A 165 -20.94 7.69 -11.32
C CYS A 165 -19.74 7.39 -12.24
N LYS A 166 -19.37 8.38 -13.06
CA LYS A 166 -18.08 8.32 -13.76
C LYS A 166 -16.94 8.26 -12.76
N PRO A 167 -15.90 7.45 -13.02
CA PRO A 167 -14.72 7.44 -12.17
C PRO A 167 -14.00 8.78 -12.27
N GLN A 168 -13.43 9.21 -11.13
CA GLN A 168 -12.78 10.51 -11.04
C GLN A 168 -11.54 10.47 -10.16
N VAL A 169 -10.64 11.41 -10.39
CA VAL A 169 -9.55 11.72 -9.47
C VAL A 169 -9.74 13.13 -8.92
N LEU A 170 -9.58 13.28 -7.60
CA LEU A 170 -9.66 14.56 -6.90
C LEU A 170 -8.34 14.83 -6.20
N ALA A 171 -7.97 16.10 -6.06
CA ALA A 171 -6.90 16.53 -5.18
C ALA A 171 -7.47 17.47 -4.10
N PHE A 172 -7.30 17.10 -2.84
CA PHE A 172 -7.64 17.94 -1.70
C PHE A 172 -6.38 18.64 -1.15
N ASP A 173 -6.48 19.94 -0.90
CA ASP A 173 -5.51 20.64 -0.05
C ASP A 173 -5.69 20.21 1.40
N LEU A 174 -4.70 19.58 1.99
CA LEU A 174 -4.77 19.06 3.36
C LEU A 174 -4.67 20.14 4.45
N THR A 175 -4.41 21.40 4.08
CA THR A 175 -4.46 22.53 5.01
C THR A 175 -5.85 23.13 5.13
N THR A 176 -6.60 23.12 4.03
CA THR A 176 -7.93 23.78 3.94
C THR A 176 -9.09 22.81 3.75
N ASN A 177 -8.78 21.55 3.42
CA ASN A 177 -9.74 20.49 3.02
C ASN A 177 -10.57 20.87 1.77
N GLN A 178 -10.05 21.78 0.94
CA GLN A 178 -10.70 22.19 -0.30
C GLN A 178 -10.25 21.37 -1.48
N VAL A 179 -11.14 21.12 -2.44
CA VAL A 179 -10.79 20.47 -3.71
C VAL A 179 -10.04 21.47 -4.58
N LEU A 180 -8.78 21.13 -4.94
CA LEU A 180 -7.93 21.88 -5.85
C LEU A 180 -8.11 21.43 -7.29
N HIS A 181 -8.21 20.12 -7.51
CA HIS A 181 -8.36 19.51 -8.83
C HIS A 181 -9.46 18.45 -8.78
N ARG A 182 -10.17 18.33 -9.89
CA ARG A 182 -11.14 17.28 -10.17
C ARG A 182 -11.08 16.96 -11.65
N HIS A 183 -10.91 15.69 -11.96
CA HIS A 183 -10.94 15.18 -13.32
C HIS A 183 -11.83 13.94 -13.37
N GLU A 184 -12.89 13.97 -14.16
CA GLU A 184 -13.69 12.80 -14.50
C GLU A 184 -13.08 12.14 -15.73
N PHE A 185 -12.78 10.85 -15.64
CA PHE A 185 -12.20 10.14 -16.77
C PHE A 185 -13.21 9.97 -17.89
N PRO A 186 -12.85 10.36 -19.13
CA PRO A 186 -13.71 10.18 -20.31
C PRO A 186 -13.96 8.71 -20.62
N ASP A 187 -15.05 8.42 -21.35
CA ASP A 187 -15.48 7.05 -21.67
C ASP A 187 -14.53 6.31 -22.64
N ASP A 188 -13.68 7.04 -23.37
CA ASP A 188 -12.62 6.49 -24.22
C ASP A 188 -11.34 6.16 -23.43
N VAL A 189 -11.21 6.68 -22.22
CA VAL A 189 -10.09 6.38 -21.31
C VAL A 189 -10.43 5.23 -20.37
N VAL A 190 -11.66 5.17 -19.87
CA VAL A 190 -12.13 4.12 -18.97
C VAL A 190 -13.16 3.25 -19.65
N THR A 191 -12.85 1.96 -19.83
CA THR A 191 -13.76 0.98 -20.47
C THR A 191 -14.86 0.54 -19.49
N GLN A 192 -15.82 -0.26 -19.96
CA GLN A 192 -16.93 -0.72 -19.10
C GLN A 192 -16.49 -1.63 -17.96
N GLN A 193 -15.44 -2.45 -18.18
CA GLN A 193 -14.85 -3.29 -17.15
C GLN A 193 -13.60 -2.61 -16.62
N TYR A 194 -13.74 -1.92 -15.50
CA TYR A 194 -12.62 -1.25 -14.83
C TYR A 194 -12.76 -1.37 -13.31
N VAL A 195 -11.63 -1.36 -12.64
CA VAL A 195 -11.51 -1.04 -11.20
C VAL A 195 -10.24 -0.23 -11.02
N LEU A 196 -10.41 1.06 -10.76
CA LEU A 196 -9.30 1.98 -10.54
C LEU A 196 -8.84 1.88 -9.07
N VAL A 197 -7.60 1.44 -8.84
CA VAL A 197 -7.13 1.11 -7.48
C VAL A 197 -6.01 2.02 -6.99
N THR A 198 -4.89 2.05 -7.69
CA THR A 198 -3.67 2.68 -7.18
C THR A 198 -3.35 3.96 -7.95
N PRO A 199 -3.31 5.13 -7.30
CA PRO A 199 -2.75 6.34 -7.85
C PRO A 199 -1.27 6.49 -7.46
N GLU A 200 -0.39 6.83 -8.40
CA GLU A 200 0.95 7.34 -8.16
C GLU A 200 1.09 8.75 -8.73
N VAL A 201 1.69 9.65 -7.98
CA VAL A 201 1.73 11.09 -8.29
C VAL A 201 3.15 11.53 -8.60
N ASP A 202 3.36 12.01 -9.82
CA ASP A 202 4.64 12.51 -10.33
C ASP A 202 4.65 14.03 -10.36
N VAL A 203 5.05 14.66 -9.27
CA VAL A 203 5.27 16.12 -9.22
C VAL A 203 6.64 16.42 -9.82
N ARG A 204 6.65 17.17 -10.93
CA ARG A 204 7.88 17.51 -11.68
C ARG A 204 8.48 18.85 -11.27
N ASP A 205 7.74 19.63 -10.49
CA ASP A 205 8.12 20.97 -10.04
C ASP A 205 7.81 21.20 -8.55
N PRO A 206 8.27 20.30 -7.63
CA PRO A 206 7.87 20.32 -6.22
C PRO A 206 8.28 21.61 -5.48
N THR A 207 9.27 22.35 -5.99
CA THR A 207 9.76 23.61 -5.39
C THR A 207 9.22 24.86 -6.06
N THR A 208 8.49 24.73 -7.20
CA THR A 208 8.07 25.87 -8.03
C THR A 208 6.56 25.93 -8.25
N GLY A 209 5.78 25.30 -7.38
CA GLY A 209 4.32 25.46 -7.32
C GLY A 209 3.51 24.25 -7.72
N CYS A 210 4.12 23.10 -7.97
CA CYS A 210 3.45 21.80 -8.14
C CYS A 210 2.41 21.75 -9.28
N LYS A 211 2.60 22.61 -10.29
CA LYS A 211 1.67 22.70 -11.44
C LYS A 211 1.95 21.64 -12.49
N ASN A 212 3.22 21.24 -12.63
CA ASN A 212 3.63 20.20 -13.56
C ASN A 212 3.52 18.82 -12.86
N THR A 213 2.30 18.32 -12.77
CA THR A 213 1.98 17.09 -12.06
C THR A 213 1.26 16.12 -13.00
N PHE A 214 1.63 14.84 -12.91
CA PHE A 214 0.96 13.74 -13.57
C PHE A 214 0.48 12.72 -12.53
N VAL A 215 -0.68 12.13 -12.78
CA VAL A 215 -1.20 11.03 -11.94
C VAL A 215 -1.28 9.78 -12.81
N TYR A 216 -0.60 8.72 -12.37
CA TYR A 216 -0.64 7.39 -12.97
C TYR A 216 -1.64 6.55 -12.19
N VAL A 217 -2.60 5.92 -12.87
CA VAL A 217 -3.70 5.20 -12.25
C VAL A 217 -3.76 3.77 -12.76
N ALA A 218 -3.66 2.81 -11.85
CA ALA A 218 -3.82 1.40 -12.18
C ALA A 218 -5.30 1.05 -12.38
N ASP A 219 -5.63 0.52 -13.55
CA ASP A 219 -6.91 -0.10 -13.86
C ASP A 219 -6.75 -1.62 -13.82
N VAL A 220 -7.11 -2.20 -12.67
CA VAL A 220 -6.86 -3.61 -12.33
C VAL A 220 -7.63 -4.57 -13.23
N LEU A 221 -8.91 -4.31 -13.51
CA LEU A 221 -9.75 -5.17 -14.34
C LEU A 221 -9.72 -4.77 -15.83
N GLY A 222 -9.43 -3.51 -16.14
CA GLY A 222 -9.23 -3.05 -17.50
C GLY A 222 -7.83 -3.33 -18.05
N PHE A 223 -6.92 -3.87 -17.23
CA PHE A 223 -5.53 -4.19 -17.55
C PHE A 223 -4.83 -3.05 -18.28
N ALA A 224 -4.88 -1.87 -17.65
CA ALA A 224 -4.37 -0.65 -18.23
C ALA A 224 -3.77 0.28 -17.21
N LEU A 225 -2.96 1.21 -17.71
CA LEU A 225 -2.47 2.36 -16.99
C LEU A 225 -3.13 3.61 -17.56
N LEU A 226 -3.81 4.39 -16.72
CA LEU A 226 -4.35 5.69 -17.09
C LEU A 226 -3.36 6.77 -16.66
N ILE A 227 -3.21 7.79 -17.48
CA ILE A 227 -2.35 8.93 -17.21
C ILE A 227 -3.22 10.19 -17.20
N TYR A 228 -3.14 10.97 -16.13
CA TYR A 228 -3.77 12.29 -16.01
C TYR A 228 -2.71 13.38 -15.98
N ASP A 229 -2.74 14.28 -16.96
CA ASP A 229 -1.93 15.49 -17.06
C ASP A 229 -2.69 16.64 -16.40
N VAL A 230 -2.30 16.97 -15.18
CA VAL A 230 -3.01 17.96 -14.34
C VAL A 230 -2.95 19.36 -14.95
N ALA A 231 -1.82 19.73 -15.54
CA ALA A 231 -1.62 21.07 -16.09
C ALA A 231 -2.51 21.35 -17.31
N ASN A 232 -2.81 20.30 -18.10
CA ASN A 232 -3.63 20.43 -19.32
C ASN A 232 -5.04 19.86 -19.14
N ASP A 233 -5.40 19.36 -17.96
CA ASP A 233 -6.67 18.73 -17.61
C ASP A 233 -7.11 17.67 -18.65
N ARG A 234 -6.22 16.77 -19.00
CA ARG A 234 -6.48 15.71 -19.98
C ARG A 234 -5.93 14.38 -19.49
N SER A 235 -6.57 13.30 -19.91
CA SER A 235 -6.14 11.93 -19.60
C SER A 235 -6.08 11.06 -20.86
N TRP A 236 -5.33 9.98 -20.75
CA TRP A 236 -5.25 8.95 -21.78
C TRP A 236 -4.95 7.59 -21.16
N ARG A 237 -5.20 6.55 -21.93
CA ARG A 237 -5.03 5.15 -21.56
C ARG A 237 -3.90 4.52 -22.34
N ILE A 238 -3.15 3.62 -21.69
CA ILE A 238 -2.18 2.75 -22.33
C ILE A 238 -2.39 1.31 -21.85
N GLN A 239 -2.19 0.35 -22.74
CA GLN A 239 -2.28 -1.07 -22.45
C GLN A 239 -0.96 -1.76 -22.82
N ASP A 240 -0.56 -2.73 -21.99
CA ASP A 240 0.57 -3.61 -22.25
C ASP A 240 0.33 -4.98 -21.64
N LYS A 241 0.96 -6.01 -22.22
CA LYS A 241 0.89 -7.40 -21.73
C LYS A 241 1.35 -7.56 -20.28
N THR A 242 2.24 -6.69 -19.80
CA THR A 242 2.77 -6.70 -18.44
C THR A 242 1.75 -6.28 -17.37
N PHE A 243 0.60 -5.75 -17.78
CA PHE A 243 -0.50 -5.38 -16.89
C PHE A 243 -1.47 -6.54 -16.59
N TYR A 244 -1.35 -7.65 -17.33
CA TYR A 244 -2.24 -8.79 -17.19
C TYR A 244 -1.83 -9.69 -16.02
N PRO A 245 -2.80 -10.35 -15.36
CA PRO A 245 -2.50 -11.37 -14.36
C PRO A 245 -1.90 -12.62 -15.01
N TYR A 246 -1.08 -13.34 -14.23
CA TYR A 246 -0.55 -14.63 -14.63
C TYR A 246 -1.46 -15.74 -14.09
N PRO A 247 -2.04 -16.62 -14.91
CA PRO A 247 -2.97 -17.66 -14.47
C PRO A 247 -2.42 -18.52 -13.34
N ASN A 248 -1.14 -18.86 -13.37
CA ASN A 248 -0.48 -19.69 -12.34
C ASN A 248 -0.32 -18.99 -10.98
N TYR A 249 -0.63 -17.68 -10.91
CA TYR A 249 -0.58 -16.86 -9.70
C TYR A 249 -1.95 -16.31 -9.30
N GLY A 250 -3.03 -16.80 -9.91
CA GLY A 250 -4.40 -16.39 -9.61
C GLY A 250 -4.94 -16.94 -8.30
N THR A 251 -4.37 -18.02 -7.77
CA THR A 251 -4.73 -18.56 -6.46
C THR A 251 -3.80 -17.96 -5.39
N PHE A 252 -4.39 -17.34 -4.38
CA PHE A 252 -3.70 -16.81 -3.22
C PHE A 252 -3.91 -17.73 -2.03
N THR A 253 -2.84 -18.10 -1.35
CA THR A 253 -2.89 -18.84 -0.08
C THR A 253 -2.24 -18.01 1.01
N ILE A 254 -3.03 -17.52 1.97
CA ILE A 254 -2.59 -16.57 2.99
C ILE A 254 -3.01 -17.13 4.36
N ALA A 255 -2.04 -17.35 5.24
CA ALA A 255 -2.28 -17.93 6.57
C ALA A 255 -3.17 -19.19 6.56
N GLY A 256 -3.00 -20.04 5.54
CA GLY A 256 -3.71 -21.32 5.39
C GLY A 256 -5.09 -21.23 4.73
N GLU A 257 -5.57 -20.05 4.36
CA GLU A 257 -6.81 -19.88 3.58
C GLU A 257 -6.50 -19.50 2.14
N SER A 258 -7.22 -20.10 1.18
CA SER A 258 -7.03 -19.91 -0.26
C SER A 258 -8.26 -19.28 -0.91
N PHE A 259 -8.02 -18.40 -1.88
CA PHE A 259 -9.05 -17.80 -2.74
C PHE A 259 -8.45 -17.49 -4.11
N ASP A 260 -9.30 -17.41 -5.13
CA ASP A 260 -8.90 -17.05 -6.48
C ASP A 260 -9.19 -15.57 -6.77
N LEU A 261 -8.22 -14.89 -7.36
CA LEU A 261 -8.36 -13.49 -7.78
C LEU A 261 -7.41 -13.21 -8.95
N MET A 262 -7.96 -12.79 -10.08
CA MET A 262 -7.22 -12.53 -11.32
C MET A 262 -7.01 -11.03 -11.52
N ASP A 263 -6.46 -10.37 -10.51
CA ASP A 263 -6.18 -8.93 -10.55
C ASP A 263 -4.91 -8.64 -11.35
N GLY A 264 -5.06 -7.71 -12.31
CA GLY A 264 -3.97 -7.17 -13.12
C GLY A 264 -3.16 -6.09 -12.42
N LEU A 265 -2.77 -5.06 -13.16
CA LEU A 265 -1.94 -3.94 -12.70
C LEU A 265 -2.47 -3.35 -11.39
N LEU A 266 -1.68 -3.43 -10.31
CA LEU A 266 -2.10 -2.97 -8.97
C LEU A 266 -0.97 -2.30 -8.19
N GLY A 267 0.15 -2.99 -7.93
CA GLY A 267 1.30 -2.41 -7.23
C GLY A 267 2.00 -1.41 -8.13
N MET A 268 2.25 -0.21 -7.61
CA MET A 268 2.99 0.84 -8.32
C MET A 268 3.77 1.70 -7.35
N THR A 269 4.98 2.10 -7.75
CA THR A 269 5.76 3.13 -7.04
C THR A 269 6.69 3.87 -7.99
N LEU A 270 6.99 5.14 -7.67
CA LEU A 270 7.89 5.97 -8.45
C LEU A 270 9.30 6.00 -7.87
N SER A 271 10.31 5.99 -8.73
CA SER A 271 11.68 6.31 -8.30
C SER A 271 11.75 7.71 -7.67
N PRO A 272 12.72 7.98 -6.79
CA PRO A 272 12.90 9.32 -6.22
C PRO A 272 12.99 10.41 -7.27
N TYR A 273 12.39 11.57 -6.98
CA TYR A 273 12.55 12.75 -7.83
C TYR A 273 13.97 13.31 -7.71
N ILE A 274 14.64 13.44 -8.84
CA ILE A 274 15.95 14.09 -8.97
C ILE A 274 15.83 15.16 -10.07
N PRO A 275 16.09 16.43 -9.78
CA PRO A 275 16.01 17.49 -10.78
C PRO A 275 16.81 17.17 -12.04
N GLY A 276 16.19 17.35 -13.21
CA GLY A 276 16.82 17.09 -14.50
C GLY A 276 16.92 15.62 -14.91
N GLN A 277 16.50 14.68 -14.06
CA GLN A 277 16.45 13.25 -14.39
C GLN A 277 15.02 12.78 -14.66
N ASP A 278 14.88 11.77 -15.50
CA ASP A 278 13.60 11.10 -15.67
C ASP A 278 13.33 10.18 -14.49
N ARG A 279 12.05 10.01 -14.16
CA ARG A 279 11.62 9.04 -13.14
C ARG A 279 11.28 7.71 -13.79
N ILE A 280 11.29 6.68 -12.99
CA ILE A 280 10.86 5.33 -13.36
C ILE A 280 9.58 5.03 -12.56
N LEU A 281 8.56 4.57 -13.24
CA LEU A 281 7.43 3.90 -12.63
C LEU A 281 7.75 2.40 -12.57
N PHE A 282 7.88 1.86 -11.38
CA PHE A 282 7.90 0.42 -11.09
C PHE A 282 6.47 -0.05 -10.89
N TYR A 283 6.16 -1.25 -11.34
CA TYR A 283 4.80 -1.75 -11.24
C TYR A 283 4.70 -3.26 -11.41
N HIS A 284 3.63 -3.85 -10.88
CA HIS A 284 3.30 -5.25 -11.11
C HIS A 284 1.78 -5.51 -11.11
N ALA A 285 1.36 -6.58 -11.79
CA ALA A 285 0.04 -7.15 -11.61
C ALA A 285 -0.02 -7.90 -10.26
N MET A 286 -1.14 -7.81 -9.54
CA MET A 286 -1.31 -8.45 -8.24
C MET A 286 -1.15 -9.96 -8.33
N ALA A 287 -1.81 -10.59 -9.31
CA ALA A 287 -1.68 -12.02 -9.59
C ALA A 287 -0.44 -12.30 -10.45
N SER A 288 0.75 -11.90 -10.00
CA SER A 288 2.00 -12.06 -10.74
C SER A 288 3.22 -12.10 -9.81
N PRO A 289 4.27 -12.86 -10.15
CA PRO A 289 5.55 -12.83 -9.45
C PRO A 289 6.53 -11.80 -10.02
N THR A 290 6.19 -11.16 -11.16
CA THR A 290 7.09 -10.26 -11.90
C THR A 290 7.10 -8.87 -11.33
N GLU A 291 8.19 -8.16 -11.58
CA GLU A 291 8.30 -6.72 -11.42
C GLU A 291 8.65 -6.11 -12.77
N ASN A 292 8.07 -4.95 -13.06
CA ASN A 292 8.21 -4.27 -14.34
C ASN A 292 8.54 -2.80 -14.13
N TRP A 293 9.01 -2.13 -15.18
CA TRP A 293 9.32 -0.72 -15.09
C TRP A 293 9.21 0.00 -16.43
N VAL A 294 8.94 1.30 -16.36
CA VAL A 294 8.86 2.20 -17.51
C VAL A 294 9.36 3.59 -17.14
N TYR A 295 10.00 4.29 -18.05
CA TYR A 295 10.35 5.70 -17.86
C TYR A 295 9.10 6.58 -17.97
N THR A 296 8.92 7.50 -16.99
CA THR A 296 7.74 8.37 -16.97
C THR A 296 7.69 9.36 -18.13
N SER A 297 8.82 9.70 -18.77
CA SER A 297 8.84 10.52 -19.99
C SER A 297 8.07 9.87 -21.15
N HIS A 298 8.10 8.55 -21.26
CA HIS A 298 7.31 7.84 -22.27
C HIS A 298 5.82 7.91 -21.94
N LEU A 299 5.44 7.72 -20.69
CA LEU A 299 4.04 7.78 -20.25
C LEU A 299 3.44 9.18 -20.43
N ARG A 300 4.23 10.22 -20.22
CA ARG A 300 3.83 11.62 -20.39
C ARG A 300 3.76 12.07 -21.86
N ASN A 301 4.27 11.28 -22.79
CA ASN A 301 4.24 11.60 -24.21
C ASN A 301 2.92 11.16 -24.83
N HIS A 302 1.88 12.01 -24.67
CA HIS A 302 0.56 11.78 -25.24
C HIS A 302 0.61 11.50 -26.76
N THR A 303 1.43 12.23 -27.54
CA THR A 303 1.55 12.05 -28.98
C THR A 303 2.06 10.66 -29.36
N LEU A 304 3.06 10.15 -28.64
CA LEU A 304 3.57 8.80 -28.84
C LEU A 304 2.48 7.75 -28.64
N ILE A 305 1.71 7.88 -27.54
CA ILE A 305 0.68 6.92 -27.15
C ILE A 305 -0.53 6.99 -28.10
N SER A 306 -1.04 8.19 -28.42
CA SER A 306 -2.19 8.35 -29.32
C SER A 306 -1.88 7.89 -30.74
N ASN A 307 -0.71 8.18 -31.27
CA ASN A 307 -0.32 7.76 -32.62
C ASN A 307 -0.14 6.24 -32.75
N SER A 308 0.04 5.54 -31.64
CA SER A 308 0.18 4.07 -31.59
C SER A 308 -1.11 3.33 -31.22
N GLY A 309 -2.24 4.04 -31.10
CA GLY A 309 -3.52 3.45 -30.72
C GLY A 309 -3.54 2.94 -29.26
N GLY A 310 -2.71 3.52 -28.38
CA GLY A 310 -2.66 3.17 -26.96
C GLY A 310 -1.78 1.94 -26.64
N SER A 311 -1.02 1.41 -27.62
CA SER A 311 -0.11 0.26 -27.42
C SER A 311 1.30 0.59 -27.88
N VAL A 312 2.24 0.63 -26.94
CA VAL A 312 3.66 0.96 -27.16
C VAL A 312 4.54 -0.04 -26.39
N PRO A 313 4.52 -1.34 -26.76
CA PRO A 313 5.15 -2.39 -25.96
C PRO A 313 6.65 -2.22 -25.75
N GLN A 314 7.34 -1.53 -26.67
CA GLN A 314 8.81 -1.32 -26.61
C GLN A 314 9.25 -0.41 -25.44
N ILE A 315 8.35 0.33 -24.79
CA ILE A 315 8.72 1.19 -23.66
C ILE A 315 8.66 0.46 -22.32
N PHE A 316 7.95 -0.67 -22.25
CA PHE A 316 7.76 -1.46 -21.04
C PHE A 316 8.82 -2.53 -20.88
N ASN A 317 9.34 -2.66 -19.68
CA ASN A 317 10.47 -3.55 -19.39
C ASN A 317 10.09 -4.49 -18.23
N VAL A 318 10.52 -5.74 -18.34
CA VAL A 318 10.28 -6.80 -17.35
C VAL A 318 11.63 -7.21 -16.76
N TYR A 319 11.73 -7.32 -15.43
CA TYR A 319 12.91 -7.91 -14.81
C TYR A 319 12.95 -9.42 -15.08
N ARG A 320 14.15 -9.95 -15.32
CA ARG A 320 14.34 -11.38 -15.60
C ARG A 320 13.99 -12.27 -14.41
N ASN A 321 14.38 -11.85 -13.22
CA ASN A 321 14.13 -12.58 -11.99
C ASN A 321 12.76 -12.17 -11.39
N THR A 322 12.15 -13.08 -10.64
CA THR A 322 10.82 -12.92 -10.07
C THR A 322 10.83 -13.07 -8.56
N ARG A 323 9.76 -12.63 -7.92
CA ARG A 323 9.40 -13.01 -6.55
C ARG A 323 8.98 -14.49 -6.53
N ASN A 324 8.97 -15.08 -5.34
CA ASN A 324 8.46 -16.44 -5.14
C ASN A 324 6.94 -16.47 -4.85
N THR A 325 6.31 -15.30 -4.67
CA THR A 325 4.89 -15.16 -4.37
C THR A 325 4.36 -13.82 -4.90
N GLN A 326 3.04 -13.62 -4.80
CA GLN A 326 2.36 -12.38 -5.16
C GLN A 326 2.71 -11.25 -4.18
N ALA A 327 2.52 -10.01 -4.64
CA ALA A 327 2.61 -8.78 -3.86
C ALA A 327 1.41 -7.87 -4.16
N ALA A 328 0.92 -7.11 -3.16
CA ALA A 328 -0.21 -6.20 -3.35
C ALA A 328 0.23 -4.73 -3.39
N ALA A 329 0.98 -4.28 -2.40
CA ALA A 329 1.42 -2.90 -2.30
C ALA A 329 2.95 -2.82 -2.23
N GLU A 330 3.46 -1.69 -2.73
CA GLU A 330 4.87 -1.35 -2.68
C GLU A 330 5.06 0.15 -2.50
N ALA A 331 6.21 0.53 -1.98
CA ALA A 331 6.62 1.93 -1.86
C ALA A 331 8.14 2.04 -1.95
N MET A 332 8.63 3.13 -2.54
CA MET A 332 10.06 3.40 -2.68
C MET A 332 10.49 4.58 -1.82
N ASP A 333 11.63 4.45 -1.16
CA ASP A 333 12.21 5.49 -0.33
C ASP A 333 13.00 6.52 -1.16
N LYS A 334 13.48 7.59 -0.49
CA LYS A 334 14.30 8.64 -1.12
C LYS A 334 15.65 8.16 -1.66
N ASP A 335 16.13 7.00 -1.23
CA ASP A 335 17.43 6.43 -1.61
C ASP A 335 17.29 5.35 -2.71
N GLY A 336 16.05 5.09 -3.18
CA GLY A 336 15.74 4.10 -4.21
C GLY A 336 15.65 2.68 -3.66
N ILE A 337 15.27 2.53 -2.40
CA ILE A 337 14.98 1.23 -1.78
C ILE A 337 13.47 1.01 -1.84
N MET A 338 13.04 -0.03 -2.53
CA MET A 338 11.65 -0.46 -2.61
C MET A 338 11.32 -1.38 -1.44
N ILE A 339 10.17 -1.17 -0.82
CA ILE A 339 9.58 -2.04 0.20
C ILE A 339 8.29 -2.63 -0.39
N PHE A 340 8.10 -3.92 -0.26
CA PHE A 340 6.91 -4.62 -0.78
C PHE A 340 6.51 -5.79 0.14
N GLY A 341 5.22 -6.13 0.11
CA GLY A 341 4.67 -7.24 0.88
C GLY A 341 4.71 -8.55 0.10
N LEU A 342 5.20 -9.61 0.72
CA LEU A 342 5.17 -10.98 0.20
C LEU A 342 3.97 -11.72 0.79
N LEU A 343 2.91 -11.92 0.00
CA LEU A 343 1.62 -12.40 0.48
C LEU A 343 1.65 -13.85 0.95
N GLY A 344 2.34 -14.72 0.24
CA GLY A 344 2.40 -16.15 0.56
C GLY A 344 3.29 -16.47 1.77
N THR A 345 4.28 -15.62 2.09
CA THR A 345 5.20 -15.82 3.22
C THR A 345 4.93 -14.91 4.40
N LEU A 346 4.00 -13.94 4.27
CA LEU A 346 3.57 -13.02 5.34
C LEU A 346 4.67 -12.08 5.83
N GLU A 347 5.47 -11.60 4.90
CA GLU A 347 6.68 -10.82 5.15
C GLU A 347 6.65 -9.47 4.45
N LEU A 348 7.45 -8.52 4.95
CA LEU A 348 7.88 -7.34 4.20
C LEU A 348 9.32 -7.53 3.76
N ALA A 349 9.55 -7.35 2.48
CA ALA A 349 10.87 -7.40 1.86
C ALA A 349 11.31 -6.03 1.39
N CYS A 350 12.61 -5.84 1.26
CA CYS A 350 13.20 -4.69 0.59
C CYS A 350 14.07 -5.11 -0.60
N TRP A 351 14.21 -4.18 -1.56
CA TRP A 351 15.13 -4.28 -2.69
C TRP A 351 15.73 -2.91 -3.01
N ASN A 352 17.04 -2.88 -3.27
CA ASN A 352 17.72 -1.66 -3.73
C ASN A 352 17.71 -1.61 -5.25
N ALA A 353 17.05 -0.63 -5.85
CA ALA A 353 16.88 -0.49 -7.30
C ALA A 353 18.21 -0.26 -8.07
N ARG A 354 19.32 -0.06 -7.36
CA ARG A 354 20.67 -0.01 -7.96
C ARG A 354 21.31 -1.39 -8.12
N THR A 355 20.65 -2.45 -7.67
CA THR A 355 21.10 -3.83 -7.78
C THR A 355 20.20 -4.62 -8.74
N GLU A 356 20.64 -5.79 -9.18
CA GLU A 356 19.80 -6.68 -9.96
C GLU A 356 18.54 -7.05 -9.18
N TYR A 357 17.36 -6.98 -9.82
CA TYR A 357 16.12 -7.43 -9.21
C TYR A 357 16.11 -8.94 -9.04
N GLY A 358 15.73 -9.42 -7.86
CA GLY A 358 15.57 -10.84 -7.59
C GLY A 358 15.96 -11.25 -6.16
N PRO A 359 15.63 -12.50 -5.76
CA PRO A 359 15.75 -12.98 -4.38
C PRO A 359 17.14 -12.87 -3.76
N LYS A 360 18.21 -12.90 -4.59
CA LYS A 360 19.58 -12.72 -4.10
C LYS A 360 19.83 -11.35 -3.47
N ASN A 361 19.12 -10.33 -3.96
CA ASN A 361 19.26 -8.93 -3.55
C ASN A 361 18.05 -8.44 -2.74
N PHE A 362 17.09 -9.30 -2.46
CA PHE A 362 16.04 -9.03 -1.49
C PHE A 362 16.54 -9.30 -0.09
N ASP A 363 15.95 -8.59 0.88
CA ASP A 363 16.12 -8.90 2.30
C ASP A 363 14.78 -8.78 3.01
N ILE A 364 14.53 -9.64 3.99
CA ILE A 364 13.32 -9.59 4.81
C ILE A 364 13.56 -8.59 5.93
N ILE A 365 12.71 -7.57 6.00
CA ILE A 365 12.81 -6.49 7.00
C ILE A 365 11.75 -6.60 8.09
N ALA A 366 10.73 -7.40 7.88
CA ALA A 366 9.75 -7.79 8.90
C ALA A 366 9.11 -9.12 8.52
N ASP A 367 8.97 -10.00 9.51
CA ASP A 367 8.31 -11.29 9.43
C ASP A 367 7.33 -11.39 10.60
N ASP A 368 6.04 -11.47 10.31
CA ASP A 368 5.00 -11.57 11.34
C ASP A 368 3.73 -12.23 10.78
N PRO A 369 3.56 -13.53 10.95
CA PRO A 369 2.44 -14.27 10.38
C PRO A 369 1.07 -13.88 10.95
N VAL A 370 1.04 -13.14 12.06
CA VAL A 370 -0.20 -12.65 12.67
C VAL A 370 -0.57 -11.26 12.17
N ARG A 371 0.42 -10.37 12.04
CA ARG A 371 0.18 -8.95 11.75
C ARG A 371 0.38 -8.57 10.29
N LEU A 372 1.13 -9.37 9.49
CA LEU A 372 1.48 -9.08 8.08
C LEU A 372 0.74 -9.99 7.08
N GLN A 373 -0.51 -10.39 7.37
CA GLN A 373 -1.22 -11.36 6.52
C GLN A 373 -1.49 -10.83 5.11
N PHE A 374 -2.00 -9.61 4.98
CA PHE A 374 -2.26 -8.98 3.69
C PHE A 374 -1.94 -7.49 3.77
N PRO A 375 -0.68 -7.08 3.54
CA PRO A 375 -0.30 -5.67 3.50
C PRO A 375 -0.83 -5.02 2.20
N SER A 376 -2.07 -4.55 2.26
CA SER A 376 -2.79 -3.97 1.11
C SER A 376 -2.40 -2.52 0.83
N GLY A 377 -1.93 -1.78 1.83
CA GLY A 377 -1.43 -0.42 1.69
C GLY A 377 -0.06 -0.28 2.32
N ILE A 378 0.93 0.21 1.57
CA ILE A 378 2.28 0.52 2.06
C ILE A 378 2.63 1.94 1.62
N LYS A 379 3.05 2.78 2.58
CA LYS A 379 3.51 4.14 2.31
C LYS A 379 4.83 4.42 3.03
N ILE A 380 5.69 5.17 2.38
CA ILE A 380 6.88 5.74 3.02
C ILE A 380 6.65 7.25 3.08
N VAL A 381 6.47 7.73 4.31
CA VAL A 381 6.15 9.13 4.57
C VAL A 381 7.29 9.83 5.31
N ARG A 382 7.41 11.14 5.14
CA ARG A 382 8.39 11.93 5.88
C ARG A 382 7.68 12.60 7.05
N ASN A 383 8.15 12.32 8.27
CA ASN A 383 7.62 12.95 9.47
C ASN A 383 8.14 14.39 9.65
N GLN A 384 7.62 15.10 10.65
CA GLN A 384 8.00 16.50 10.93
C GLN A 384 9.50 16.69 11.23
N LYS A 385 10.22 15.65 11.64
CA LYS A 385 11.67 15.67 11.86
C LYS A 385 12.46 15.38 10.60
N GLY A 386 11.79 15.20 9.44
CA GLY A 386 12.41 14.86 8.17
C GLY A 386 12.84 13.38 8.05
N GLN A 387 12.50 12.54 9.04
CA GLN A 387 12.79 11.11 9.02
C GLN A 387 11.73 10.37 8.20
N GLN A 388 12.13 9.32 7.50
CA GLN A 388 11.19 8.45 6.79
C GLN A 388 10.63 7.37 7.72
N GLU A 389 9.33 7.17 7.61
CA GLU A 389 8.58 6.13 8.33
C GLU A 389 7.85 5.26 7.33
N LEU A 390 7.89 3.96 7.57
CA LEU A 390 7.04 3.00 6.88
C LEU A 390 5.70 2.92 7.61
N TRP A 391 4.61 3.05 6.86
CA TRP A 391 3.25 2.84 7.31
C TRP A 391 2.62 1.75 6.45
N ALA A 392 2.05 0.75 7.08
CA ALA A 392 1.41 -0.36 6.39
C ALA A 392 0.01 -0.64 6.98
N LEU A 393 -0.99 -0.69 6.10
CA LEU A 393 -2.29 -1.25 6.46
C LEU A 393 -2.28 -2.72 6.09
N THR A 394 -2.61 -3.56 7.06
CA THR A 394 -2.74 -5.00 6.90
C THR A 394 -4.14 -5.46 7.27
N SER A 395 -4.63 -6.47 6.56
CA SER A 395 -5.95 -7.01 6.76
C SER A 395 -5.93 -8.54 6.71
N ARG A 396 -7.03 -9.17 7.12
CA ARG A 396 -7.30 -10.57 6.86
C ARG A 396 -8.17 -10.70 5.60
N PHE A 397 -7.68 -10.17 4.48
CA PHE A 397 -8.43 -10.12 3.23
C PHE A 397 -8.86 -11.52 2.75
N GLN A 398 -8.05 -12.55 2.96
CA GLN A 398 -8.41 -13.93 2.67
C GLN A 398 -9.68 -14.35 3.40
N LYS A 399 -9.85 -13.94 4.66
CA LYS A 399 -11.06 -14.24 5.44
C LYS A 399 -12.29 -13.44 4.96
N LEU A 400 -12.07 -12.23 4.46
CA LEU A 400 -13.14 -11.46 3.80
C LEU A 400 -13.58 -12.16 2.51
N ALA A 401 -12.62 -12.59 1.69
CA ALA A 401 -12.87 -13.28 0.42
C ALA A 401 -13.58 -14.63 0.60
N THR A 402 -13.22 -15.39 1.65
CA THR A 402 -13.84 -16.70 1.96
C THR A 402 -15.08 -16.60 2.84
N GLY A 403 -15.43 -15.40 3.35
CA GLY A 403 -16.58 -15.20 4.25
C GLY A 403 -16.35 -15.73 5.68
N THR A 404 -15.10 -15.92 6.10
CA THR A 404 -14.73 -16.46 7.42
C THR A 404 -14.25 -15.38 8.41
N LEU A 405 -14.44 -14.08 8.09
CA LEU A 405 -14.04 -12.97 8.94
C LEU A 405 -14.81 -12.98 10.27
N SER A 406 -14.09 -12.96 11.40
CA SER A 406 -14.70 -12.99 12.74
C SER A 406 -14.67 -11.62 13.40
N PRO A 407 -15.81 -11.11 13.95
CA PRO A 407 -15.84 -9.85 14.68
C PRO A 407 -15.15 -9.90 16.05
N ASN A 408 -14.78 -11.11 16.53
CA ASN A 408 -14.23 -11.31 17.86
C ASN A 408 -12.69 -11.31 17.90
N GLU A 409 -12.05 -11.06 16.76
CA GLU A 409 -10.59 -11.05 16.65
C GLU A 409 -10.11 -9.88 15.79
N PRO A 410 -8.83 -9.45 15.95
CA PRO A 410 -8.29 -8.36 15.14
C PRO A 410 -8.17 -8.71 13.66
N ASN A 411 -8.93 -7.99 12.84
CA ASN A 411 -9.00 -8.20 11.39
C ASN A 411 -8.17 -7.19 10.59
N PHE A 412 -8.00 -5.99 11.13
CA PHE A 412 -7.34 -4.88 10.44
C PHE A 412 -6.33 -4.21 11.37
N ARG A 413 -5.17 -3.85 10.83
CA ARG A 413 -4.11 -3.17 11.59
C ARG A 413 -3.46 -2.10 10.74
N ILE A 414 -3.02 -1.03 11.41
CA ILE A 414 -2.03 -0.11 10.86
C ILE A 414 -0.76 -0.30 11.67
N LEU A 415 0.30 -0.65 10.96
CA LEU A 415 1.63 -0.83 11.49
C LEU A 415 2.50 0.34 11.05
N ALA A 416 3.38 0.82 11.92
CA ALA A 416 4.35 1.85 11.57
C ALA A 416 5.70 1.64 12.26
N GLY A 417 6.75 2.09 11.59
CA GLY A 417 8.12 2.04 12.12
C GLY A 417 9.03 3.00 11.39
N LYS A 418 10.12 3.41 12.05
CA LYS A 418 11.16 4.20 11.38
C LYS A 418 11.81 3.34 10.31
N LEU A 419 11.85 3.83 9.08
CA LEU A 419 12.43 3.10 7.96
C LEU A 419 13.93 2.82 8.18
N GLU A 420 14.64 3.74 8.80
CA GLU A 420 16.05 3.55 9.13
C GLU A 420 16.32 2.35 10.04
N ASP A 421 15.44 2.13 11.03
CA ASP A 421 15.56 1.01 11.98
C ASP A 421 15.23 -0.32 11.27
N LEU A 422 14.20 -0.33 10.42
CA LEU A 422 13.82 -1.50 9.60
C LEU A 422 14.93 -1.92 8.62
N LEU A 423 15.64 -0.96 8.05
CA LEU A 423 16.70 -1.21 7.09
C LEU A 423 18.09 -1.35 7.72
N TYR A 424 18.22 -1.27 9.04
CA TYR A 424 19.52 -1.11 9.74
C TYR A 424 20.56 -2.17 9.34
N ASN A 425 20.19 -3.44 9.33
CA ASN A 425 21.07 -4.56 8.97
C ASN A 425 20.74 -5.17 7.60
N SER A 426 19.90 -4.52 6.80
CA SER A 426 19.46 -5.12 5.54
C SER A 426 20.50 -4.97 4.43
N LYS A 427 20.53 -5.92 3.51
CA LYS A 427 21.31 -5.86 2.26
C LYS A 427 20.91 -4.69 1.38
N CYS A 428 19.65 -4.19 1.53
CA CYS A 428 19.12 -3.11 0.72
C CYS A 428 19.81 -1.78 1.01
N ARG A 429 20.29 -1.60 2.25
CA ARG A 429 21.04 -0.40 2.64
C ARG A 429 22.50 -0.54 2.18
N SER A 430 22.94 0.32 1.27
CA SER A 430 24.36 0.34 0.86
C SER A 430 25.26 0.60 2.09
N LYS A 431 26.27 -0.25 2.31
CA LYS A 431 27.26 -0.02 3.37
C LYS A 431 27.95 1.33 3.08
N ARG A 432 27.74 2.32 3.95
CA ARG A 432 28.53 3.56 3.96
C ARG A 432 30.01 3.17 4.13
N GLY A 433 30.80 3.15 3.04
CA GLY A 433 32.24 2.93 3.21
C GLY A 433 33.00 2.30 2.04
N GLN A 434 32.45 2.19 0.83
CA GLN A 434 33.29 1.83 -0.33
C GLN A 434 33.10 2.86 -1.46
N ASN A 435 34.14 3.72 -1.57
CA ASN A 435 34.44 4.69 -2.66
C ASN A 435 33.41 5.78 -2.99
N ASN A 436 33.59 6.93 -2.30
CA ASN A 436 33.13 8.26 -2.71
C ASN A 436 33.85 8.77 -3.97
N ASN A 437 33.70 8.11 -5.13
CA ASN A 437 34.22 8.67 -6.39
C ASN A 437 33.32 8.43 -7.60
N ASN A 438 32.00 8.38 -7.44
CA ASN A 438 31.07 8.46 -8.57
C ASN A 438 29.68 8.97 -8.11
N ILE A 439 29.62 10.19 -7.59
CA ILE A 439 28.37 10.95 -7.47
C ILE A 439 28.16 11.64 -8.83
N GLY A 440 27.63 10.92 -9.80
CA GLY A 440 27.38 11.42 -11.15
C GLY A 440 26.65 10.44 -12.07
N GLY A 441 26.37 9.22 -11.60
CA GLY A 441 25.64 8.22 -12.39
C GLY A 441 24.16 8.18 -11.98
N GLY A 442 23.28 8.75 -12.78
CA GLY A 442 21.87 8.38 -12.77
C GLY A 442 21.72 6.85 -12.82
N TYR A 443 20.52 6.30 -12.62
CA TYR A 443 20.20 4.86 -12.62
C TYR A 443 20.77 4.05 -13.82
N GLY A 444 22.02 4.30 -14.15
CA GLY A 444 22.76 3.77 -15.31
C GLY A 444 22.92 2.25 -15.36
N TYR A 445 22.62 1.54 -14.28
CA TYR A 445 22.65 0.07 -14.22
C TYR A 445 21.41 -0.61 -14.83
N LEU A 446 20.35 0.13 -15.16
CA LEU A 446 19.15 -0.42 -15.79
C LEU A 446 19.35 -0.74 -17.29
N ARG A 447 20.47 -0.33 -17.91
CA ARG A 447 20.75 -0.58 -19.35
C ARG A 447 21.24 -1.99 -19.66
N GLY A 448 21.50 -2.85 -18.68
CA GLY A 448 22.26 -4.09 -18.89
C GLY A 448 21.48 -5.39 -19.01
N ASN A 449 20.18 -5.44 -18.67
CA ASN A 449 19.46 -6.73 -18.55
C ASN A 449 18.03 -6.72 -19.11
N ALA A 450 17.72 -5.92 -20.12
CA ALA A 450 16.55 -6.13 -20.95
C ALA A 450 16.96 -7.10 -22.08
N GLY A 451 16.55 -8.36 -21.94
CA GLY A 451 16.75 -9.41 -22.93
C GLY A 451 15.43 -9.99 -23.38
#